data_b3e13ac8d0748364a585bf6e892db70d
#
_entry.id   b3e13ac8d0748364a585bf6e892db70d
#
_cell.length_a   1.000
_cell.length_b   1.000
_cell.length_c   1.000
_cell.angle_alpha   90.00
_cell.angle_beta   90.00
_cell.angle_gamma   90.00
#
_symmetry.space_group_name_H-M   'P 1'
#
loop_
_entity.id
_entity.type
_entity.pdbx_description
1 polymer ?
#
loop_
_entity_poly.entity_id
_entity_poly.type
_entity_poly.pdbx_seq_one_letter_code
_entity_poly.pdbx_strand_id
1 'polypeptide(L)'
;MLEAIDIVKSYSAGGVSAPVLRGVNLHIEQGEFVAVTGRSGSGKSTLLNVLSTLTEPDSGQVLFEGGDLHTMREKQRDHLRNSAFAMIFQAHHLMPYLTVMENVLLPGANTFRGIPEELRRRASACLERVGLEHKKDSLPSSLSGGEQQRVAIARGLAAAPRVLFADEPTGSLDMATGDAIMQLLQELNSEGLTIVMVTHNPDYAALAGRSVHMLEGNMGQAPATALAVDRRAPVGNGRTSLSPREFS
;
A
#
# COMPACT_ATOMS: atom_id res chain seq x y z
N MET A 1 9.93 -11.71 7.56
CA MET A 1 9.14 -10.85 8.45
C MET A 1 7.65 -11.17 8.37
N LEU A 2 7.04 -11.21 7.19
CA LEU A 2 5.64 -11.62 6.96
C LEU A 2 5.61 -12.77 5.97
N GLU A 3 4.91 -13.87 6.30
CA GLU A 3 4.85 -15.07 5.48
C GLU A 3 3.43 -15.57 5.34
N ALA A 4 3.03 -15.91 4.13
CA ALA A 4 1.82 -16.66 3.82
C ALA A 4 2.24 -18.07 3.42
N ILE A 5 1.66 -19.10 4.03
CA ILE A 5 1.97 -20.50 3.80
C ILE A 5 0.69 -21.24 3.45
N ASP A 6 0.61 -21.74 2.22
CA ASP A 6 -0.51 -22.54 1.68
C ASP A 6 -1.90 -21.93 1.92
N ILE A 7 -2.02 -20.60 1.74
CA ILE A 7 -3.26 -19.86 1.99
C ILE A 7 -4.34 -20.24 1.00
N VAL A 8 -5.45 -20.74 1.53
CA VAL A 8 -6.68 -21.03 0.79
C VAL A 8 -7.81 -20.13 1.30
N LYS A 9 -8.58 -19.54 0.37
CA LYS A 9 -9.76 -18.77 0.68
C LYS A 9 -10.83 -18.96 -0.39
N SER A 10 -12.06 -19.22 0.05
CA SER A 10 -13.24 -19.31 -0.79
C SER A 10 -14.33 -18.39 -0.28
N TYR A 11 -15.18 -17.93 -1.18
CA TYR A 11 -16.40 -17.19 -0.84
C TYR A 11 -17.62 -17.96 -1.33
N SER A 12 -18.66 -17.99 -0.52
CA SER A 12 -19.93 -18.62 -0.88
C SER A 12 -20.94 -17.56 -1.29
N ALA A 13 -21.48 -17.69 -2.49
CA ALA A 13 -22.59 -16.89 -3.00
C ALA A 13 -23.67 -17.81 -3.58
N GLY A 14 -24.92 -17.69 -3.09
CA GLY A 14 -26.03 -18.50 -3.58
C GLY A 14 -25.85 -20.02 -3.41
N GLY A 15 -25.11 -20.46 -2.38
CA GLY A 15 -24.85 -21.88 -2.13
C GLY A 15 -23.71 -22.50 -2.96
N VAL A 16 -23.07 -21.71 -3.84
CA VAL A 16 -21.91 -22.15 -4.62
C VAL A 16 -20.64 -21.57 -3.99
N SER A 17 -19.69 -22.44 -3.62
CA SER A 17 -18.37 -22.03 -3.11
C SER A 17 -17.43 -21.77 -4.30
N ALA A 18 -16.86 -20.56 -4.34
CA ALA A 18 -15.90 -20.15 -5.35
C ALA A 18 -14.52 -19.94 -4.70
N PRO A 19 -13.52 -20.77 -5.01
CA PRO A 19 -12.17 -20.61 -4.47
C PRO A 19 -11.49 -19.37 -5.11
N VAL A 20 -10.98 -18.49 -4.24
CA VAL A 20 -10.30 -17.23 -4.65
C VAL A 20 -8.80 -17.30 -4.40
N LEU A 21 -8.35 -17.93 -3.32
CA LEU A 21 -6.95 -18.25 -3.07
C LEU A 21 -6.78 -19.78 -3.02
N ARG A 22 -5.74 -20.30 -3.67
CA ARG A 22 -5.57 -21.73 -3.94
C ARG A 22 -4.19 -22.24 -3.53
N GLY A 23 -3.83 -22.11 -2.24
CA GLY A 23 -2.51 -22.52 -1.74
C GLY A 23 -1.43 -21.47 -2.03
N VAL A 24 -1.72 -20.20 -1.71
CA VAL A 24 -0.79 -19.09 -1.95
C VAL A 24 0.36 -19.15 -0.95
N ASN A 25 1.58 -19.10 -1.48
CA ASN A 25 2.82 -18.98 -0.69
C ASN A 25 3.50 -17.65 -1.05
N LEU A 26 3.81 -16.83 -0.03
CA LEU A 26 4.48 -15.54 -0.21
C LEU A 26 5.32 -15.23 1.02
N HIS A 27 6.60 -14.91 0.81
CA HIS A 27 7.49 -14.40 1.84
C HIS A 27 7.83 -12.95 1.57
N ILE A 28 7.80 -12.10 2.60
CA ILE A 28 8.10 -10.66 2.54
C ILE A 28 9.10 -10.33 3.64
N GLU A 29 10.23 -9.76 3.25
CA GLU A 29 11.28 -9.33 4.17
C GLU A 29 10.97 -7.96 4.78
N GLN A 30 11.65 -7.63 5.87
CA GLN A 30 11.55 -6.30 6.46
C GLN A 30 12.14 -5.24 5.53
N GLY A 31 11.43 -4.12 5.35
CA GLY A 31 11.85 -3.04 4.45
C GLY A 31 11.67 -3.38 2.96
N GLU A 32 11.08 -4.53 2.62
CA GLU A 32 10.82 -4.87 1.22
C GLU A 32 9.61 -4.10 0.69
N PHE A 33 9.68 -3.66 -0.57
CA PHE A 33 8.53 -3.17 -1.32
C PHE A 33 8.13 -4.22 -2.35
N VAL A 34 7.00 -4.89 -2.12
CA VAL A 34 6.46 -5.95 -2.98
C VAL A 34 5.21 -5.45 -3.70
N ALA A 35 5.18 -5.58 -5.02
CA ALA A 35 3.98 -5.36 -5.83
C ALA A 35 3.34 -6.70 -6.19
N VAL A 36 2.05 -6.86 -5.86
CA VAL A 36 1.22 -7.99 -6.28
C VAL A 36 0.42 -7.57 -7.51
N THR A 37 0.70 -8.17 -8.64
CA THR A 37 0.07 -7.87 -9.93
C THR A 37 -0.86 -8.99 -10.38
N GLY A 38 -1.68 -8.75 -11.39
CA GLY A 38 -2.58 -9.76 -11.97
C GLY A 38 -3.91 -9.16 -12.43
N ARG A 39 -4.68 -9.93 -13.17
CA ARG A 39 -5.99 -9.50 -13.70
C ARG A 39 -6.98 -9.19 -12.57
N SER A 40 -8.01 -8.39 -12.88
CA SER A 40 -9.15 -8.21 -11.97
C SER A 40 -9.77 -9.57 -11.63
N GLY A 41 -10.14 -9.77 -10.36
CA GLY A 41 -10.69 -11.05 -9.89
C GLY A 41 -9.68 -12.16 -9.63
N SER A 42 -8.36 -11.95 -9.80
CA SER A 42 -7.34 -12.99 -9.52
C SER A 42 -7.09 -13.27 -8.03
N GLY A 43 -7.71 -12.50 -7.11
CA GLY A 43 -7.60 -12.72 -5.66
C GLY A 43 -6.65 -11.78 -4.93
N LYS A 44 -6.07 -10.76 -5.58
CA LYS A 44 -5.06 -9.84 -5.00
C LYS A 44 -5.54 -9.12 -3.74
N SER A 45 -6.69 -8.46 -3.80
CA SER A 45 -7.28 -7.78 -2.63
C SER A 45 -7.64 -8.76 -1.53
N THR A 46 -8.08 -9.98 -1.88
CA THR A 46 -8.32 -11.05 -0.91
C THR A 46 -7.04 -11.47 -0.20
N LEU A 47 -5.93 -11.62 -0.95
CA LEU A 47 -4.62 -11.91 -0.35
C LEU A 47 -4.20 -10.79 0.60
N LEU A 48 -4.33 -9.53 0.17
CA LEU A 48 -3.98 -8.38 1.00
C LEU A 48 -4.81 -8.36 2.31
N ASN A 49 -6.12 -8.64 2.22
CA ASN A 49 -7.01 -8.71 3.36
C ASN A 49 -6.65 -9.87 4.32
N VAL A 50 -6.19 -11.01 3.80
CA VAL A 50 -5.73 -12.13 4.62
C VAL A 50 -4.42 -11.78 5.33
N LEU A 51 -3.44 -11.21 4.61
CA LEU A 51 -2.15 -10.79 5.17
C LEU A 51 -2.30 -9.72 6.25
N SER A 52 -3.26 -8.79 6.07
CA SER A 52 -3.55 -7.71 7.03
C SER A 52 -4.50 -8.12 8.16
N THR A 53 -4.91 -9.38 8.23
CA THR A 53 -5.87 -9.93 9.20
C THR A 53 -7.29 -9.36 9.14
N LEU A 54 -7.67 -8.73 8.03
CA LEU A 54 -9.04 -8.27 7.79
C LEU A 54 -9.98 -9.42 7.40
N THR A 55 -9.42 -10.51 6.87
CA THR A 55 -10.15 -11.72 6.49
C THR A 55 -9.37 -12.94 6.97
N GLU A 56 -10.05 -13.91 7.57
CA GLU A 56 -9.44 -15.19 7.93
C GLU A 56 -9.36 -16.11 6.69
N PRO A 57 -8.24 -16.82 6.45
CA PRO A 57 -8.18 -17.87 5.44
C PRO A 57 -9.02 -19.07 5.86
N ASP A 58 -9.40 -19.92 4.91
CA ASP A 58 -10.08 -21.19 5.19
C ASP A 58 -9.09 -22.27 5.61
N SER A 59 -7.84 -22.18 5.14
CA SER A 59 -6.69 -22.98 5.59
C SER A 59 -5.36 -22.28 5.24
N GLY A 60 -4.27 -22.79 5.77
CA GLY A 60 -2.93 -22.20 5.68
C GLY A 60 -2.61 -21.34 6.89
N GLN A 61 -1.47 -20.66 6.87
CA GLN A 61 -0.97 -19.85 7.97
C GLN A 61 -0.43 -18.53 7.48
N VAL A 62 -0.64 -17.46 8.26
CA VAL A 62 0.04 -16.16 8.07
C VAL A 62 0.92 -15.93 9.29
N LEU A 63 2.22 -15.88 9.08
CA LEU A 63 3.19 -15.63 10.13
C LEU A 63 3.67 -14.18 10.06
N PHE A 64 3.64 -13.48 11.18
CA PHE A 64 4.26 -12.19 11.35
C PHE A 64 5.29 -12.30 12.48
N GLU A 65 6.56 -12.09 12.15
CA GLU A 65 7.70 -12.28 13.08
C GLU A 65 7.73 -13.65 13.76
N GLY A 66 7.34 -14.67 13.02
CA GLY A 66 7.28 -16.05 13.50
C GLY A 66 6.02 -16.41 14.31
N GLY A 67 5.17 -15.42 14.62
CA GLY A 67 3.88 -15.67 15.27
C GLY A 67 2.77 -15.87 14.26
N ASP A 68 1.98 -16.97 14.41
CA ASP A 68 0.83 -17.23 13.54
C ASP A 68 -0.33 -16.30 13.92
N LEU A 69 -0.71 -15.42 12.98
CA LEU A 69 -1.73 -14.40 13.17
C LEU A 69 -3.13 -14.99 13.40
N HIS A 70 -3.41 -16.18 12.86
CA HIS A 70 -4.73 -16.79 12.95
C HIS A 70 -4.95 -17.58 14.24
N THR A 71 -3.89 -17.94 14.94
CA THR A 71 -3.96 -18.52 16.30
C THR A 71 -4.11 -17.44 17.38
N MET A 72 -3.89 -16.17 17.04
CA MET A 72 -4.02 -15.04 17.97
C MET A 72 -5.49 -14.77 18.32
N ARG A 73 -5.70 -14.33 19.57
CA ARG A 73 -7.03 -13.83 20.00
C ARG A 73 -7.36 -12.55 19.25
N GLU A 74 -8.64 -12.28 19.02
CA GLU A 74 -9.10 -11.08 18.29
C GLU A 74 -8.48 -9.77 18.83
N LYS A 75 -8.42 -9.58 20.16
CA LYS A 75 -7.76 -8.41 20.76
C LYS A 75 -6.29 -8.25 20.40
N GLN A 76 -5.57 -9.34 20.14
CA GLN A 76 -4.17 -9.29 19.72
C GLN A 76 -4.07 -8.90 18.24
N ARG A 77 -4.97 -9.42 17.39
CA ARG A 77 -5.09 -9.02 15.99
C ARG A 77 -5.49 -7.54 15.87
N ASP A 78 -6.45 -7.06 16.69
CA ASP A 78 -6.82 -5.65 16.78
C ASP A 78 -5.61 -4.77 17.15
N HIS A 79 -4.83 -5.23 18.11
CA HIS A 79 -3.61 -4.51 18.50
C HIS A 79 -2.61 -4.41 17.33
N LEU A 80 -2.39 -5.49 16.57
CA LEU A 80 -1.52 -5.48 15.40
C LEU A 80 -2.06 -4.55 14.32
N ARG A 81 -3.37 -4.59 14.02
CA ARG A 81 -4.02 -3.67 13.05
C ARG A 81 -3.86 -2.20 13.44
N ASN A 82 -3.77 -1.90 14.73
CA ASN A 82 -3.66 -0.53 15.24
C ASN A 82 -2.23 -0.08 15.52
N SER A 83 -1.23 -0.96 15.48
CA SER A 83 0.15 -0.62 15.87
C SER A 83 1.23 -1.06 14.88
N ALA A 84 1.01 -2.18 14.18
CA ALA A 84 2.02 -2.74 13.29
C ALA A 84 1.61 -2.71 11.81
N PHE A 85 0.31 -2.68 11.53
CA PHE A 85 -0.23 -2.71 10.17
C PHE A 85 -0.96 -1.42 9.84
N ALA A 86 -0.80 -0.94 8.62
CA ALA A 86 -1.64 0.10 8.04
C ALA A 86 -2.24 -0.40 6.73
N MET A 87 -3.47 0.02 6.45
CA MET A 87 -4.17 -0.32 5.21
C MET A 87 -4.60 0.93 4.49
N ILE A 88 -4.25 1.01 3.21
CA ILE A 88 -4.68 2.04 2.27
C ILE A 88 -5.55 1.37 1.23
N PHE A 89 -6.74 1.91 1.02
CA PHE A 89 -7.71 1.43 0.04
C PHE A 89 -7.82 2.40 -1.13
N GLN A 90 -8.24 1.90 -2.27
CA GLN A 90 -8.55 2.71 -3.44
C GLN A 90 -9.61 3.79 -3.15
N ALA A 91 -10.61 3.47 -2.33
CA ALA A 91 -11.72 4.36 -1.99
C ALA A 91 -11.44 5.31 -0.80
N HIS A 92 -10.20 5.43 -0.35
CA HIS A 92 -9.72 6.30 0.74
C HIS A 92 -10.35 6.03 2.12
N HIS A 93 -11.63 5.70 2.19
CA HIS A 93 -12.42 5.41 3.40
C HIS A 93 -12.25 6.47 4.51
N LEU A 94 -12.30 7.74 4.14
CA LEU A 94 -12.32 8.84 5.10
C LEU A 94 -13.73 9.00 5.69
N MET A 95 -13.78 9.31 6.98
CA MET A 95 -15.04 9.65 7.65
C MET A 95 -15.48 11.06 7.19
N PRO A 96 -16.63 11.20 6.50
CA PRO A 96 -16.99 12.45 5.82
C PRO A 96 -17.31 13.61 6.78
N TYR A 97 -17.66 13.31 8.03
CA TYR A 97 -18.02 14.29 9.04
C TYR A 97 -16.89 14.63 10.01
N LEU A 98 -15.73 14.01 9.85
CA LEU A 98 -14.52 14.30 10.62
C LEU A 98 -13.59 15.15 9.78
N THR A 99 -12.90 16.08 10.44
CA THR A 99 -11.82 16.87 9.81
C THR A 99 -10.67 15.97 9.34
N VAL A 100 -9.77 16.51 8.57
CA VAL A 100 -8.53 15.83 8.14
C VAL A 100 -7.74 15.34 9.35
N MET A 101 -7.53 16.20 10.35
CA MET A 101 -6.82 15.82 11.59
C MET A 101 -7.53 14.71 12.33
N GLU A 102 -8.84 14.80 12.50
CA GLU A 102 -9.64 13.78 13.18
C GLU A 102 -9.59 12.44 12.43
N ASN A 103 -9.63 12.44 11.10
CA ASN A 103 -9.44 11.23 10.30
C ASN A 103 -8.08 10.56 10.55
N VAL A 104 -7.01 11.36 10.63
CA VAL A 104 -5.66 10.84 10.88
C VAL A 104 -5.52 10.29 12.30
N LEU A 105 -6.24 10.83 13.26
CA LEU A 105 -6.22 10.41 14.66
C LEU A 105 -7.04 9.14 14.94
N LEU A 106 -7.95 8.73 14.04
CA LEU A 106 -8.87 7.60 14.24
C LEU A 106 -8.20 6.30 14.73
N PRO A 107 -7.05 5.84 14.18
CA PRO A 107 -6.47 4.55 14.59
C PRO A 107 -6.07 4.48 16.06
N GLY A 108 -5.78 5.63 16.68
CA GLY A 108 -5.41 5.69 18.10
C GLY A 108 -6.46 6.34 18.99
N ALA A 109 -7.67 6.61 18.47
CA ALA A 109 -8.74 7.19 19.24
C ALA A 109 -9.31 6.16 20.23
N ASN A 110 -9.02 6.34 21.51
CA ASN A 110 -9.63 5.58 22.58
C ASN A 110 -10.72 6.44 23.26
N THR A 111 -11.98 6.05 23.08
CA THR A 111 -13.17 6.78 23.53
C THR A 111 -13.16 7.11 25.03
N PHE A 112 -12.47 6.31 25.85
CA PHE A 112 -12.46 6.47 27.31
C PHE A 112 -11.26 7.25 27.85
N ARG A 113 -10.17 7.36 27.09
CA ARG A 113 -8.91 8.00 27.55
C ARG A 113 -8.53 9.26 26.78
N GLY A 114 -9.35 9.64 25.80
CA GLY A 114 -9.01 10.74 24.88
C GLY A 114 -7.86 10.37 23.95
N ILE A 115 -7.42 11.36 23.17
CA ILE A 115 -6.33 11.20 22.19
C ILE A 115 -5.02 11.58 22.87
N PRO A 116 -4.03 10.66 22.95
CA PRO A 116 -2.72 10.97 23.52
C PRO A 116 -2.04 12.10 22.77
N GLU A 117 -1.34 12.99 23.48
CA GLU A 117 -0.61 14.12 22.87
C GLU A 117 0.47 13.63 21.88
N GLU A 118 1.12 12.53 22.19
CA GLU A 118 2.09 11.89 21.28
C GLU A 118 1.47 11.50 19.94
N LEU A 119 0.23 11.01 19.93
CA LEU A 119 -0.47 10.68 18.69
C LEU A 119 -0.84 11.96 17.92
N ARG A 120 -1.24 13.04 18.61
CA ARG A 120 -1.50 14.33 17.95
C ARG A 120 -0.25 14.87 17.28
N ARG A 121 0.88 14.82 17.95
CA ARG A 121 2.16 15.26 17.41
C ARG A 121 2.56 14.43 16.18
N ARG A 122 2.41 13.11 16.22
CA ARG A 122 2.67 12.24 15.08
C ARG A 122 1.72 12.49 13.93
N ALA A 123 0.43 12.67 14.21
CA ALA A 123 -0.57 12.98 13.19
C ALA A 123 -0.25 14.29 12.47
N SER A 124 0.15 15.35 13.20
CA SER A 124 0.58 16.62 12.61
C SER A 124 1.81 16.44 11.71
N ALA A 125 2.83 15.73 12.19
CA ALA A 125 4.02 15.42 11.40
C ALA A 125 3.70 14.59 10.13
N CYS A 126 2.76 13.64 10.21
CA CYS A 126 2.30 12.88 9.05
C CYS A 126 1.56 13.77 8.05
N LEU A 127 0.73 14.72 8.51
CA LEU A 127 0.05 15.68 7.64
C LEU A 127 1.03 16.65 6.98
N GLU A 128 2.04 17.12 7.69
CA GLU A 128 3.12 17.94 7.13
C GLU A 128 3.87 17.17 6.04
N ARG A 129 4.21 15.91 6.30
CA ARG A 129 4.91 15.03 5.35
C ARG A 129 4.15 14.81 4.05
N VAL A 130 2.81 14.70 4.10
CA VAL A 130 1.98 14.59 2.91
C VAL A 130 1.56 15.94 2.33
N GLY A 131 2.06 17.07 2.88
CA GLY A 131 1.80 18.43 2.42
C GLY A 131 0.39 18.96 2.72
N LEU A 132 -0.28 18.43 3.76
CA LEU A 132 -1.69 18.76 4.07
C LEU A 132 -1.91 19.36 5.46
N GLU A 133 -0.85 19.78 6.18
CA GLU A 133 -0.98 20.41 7.51
C GLU A 133 -1.88 21.65 7.45
N HIS A 134 -1.80 22.44 6.38
CA HIS A 134 -2.62 23.64 6.17
C HIS A 134 -4.12 23.35 5.96
N LYS A 135 -4.50 22.07 5.74
CA LYS A 135 -5.89 21.61 5.56
C LYS A 135 -6.39 20.75 6.72
N LYS A 136 -5.68 20.71 7.85
CA LYS A 136 -6.00 19.83 8.99
C LYS A 136 -7.40 19.98 9.55
N ASP A 137 -7.97 21.17 9.48
CA ASP A 137 -9.31 21.50 9.97
C ASP A 137 -10.39 21.41 8.87
N SER A 138 -10.00 21.04 7.64
CA SER A 138 -10.92 20.89 6.51
C SER A 138 -11.67 19.55 6.58
N LEU A 139 -12.85 19.47 5.96
CA LEU A 139 -13.59 18.22 5.77
C LEU A 139 -13.14 17.51 4.48
N PRO A 140 -13.25 16.17 4.41
CA PRO A 140 -12.91 15.39 3.21
C PRO A 140 -13.60 15.85 1.94
N SER A 141 -14.83 16.37 2.03
CA SER A 141 -15.60 16.85 0.88
C SER A 141 -14.98 18.08 0.19
N SER A 142 -14.08 18.80 0.86
CA SER A 142 -13.36 19.96 0.29
C SER A 142 -12.01 19.59 -0.33
N LEU A 143 -11.63 18.29 -0.31
CA LEU A 143 -10.38 17.78 -0.80
C LEU A 143 -10.52 17.15 -2.18
N SER A 144 -9.51 17.31 -3.04
CA SER A 144 -9.37 16.51 -4.26
C SER A 144 -9.14 15.03 -3.93
N GLY A 145 -9.36 14.12 -4.89
CA GLY A 145 -9.12 12.69 -4.70
C GLY A 145 -7.69 12.38 -4.24
N GLY A 146 -6.69 13.04 -4.83
CA GLY A 146 -5.30 12.87 -4.44
C GLY A 146 -4.99 13.40 -3.03
N GLU A 147 -5.64 14.48 -2.60
CA GLU A 147 -5.53 14.97 -1.24
C GLU A 147 -6.18 13.99 -0.25
N GLN A 148 -7.35 13.44 -0.58
CA GLN A 148 -8.00 12.41 0.23
C GLN A 148 -7.11 11.17 0.37
N GLN A 149 -6.44 10.74 -0.70
CA GLN A 149 -5.50 9.62 -0.67
C GLN A 149 -4.30 9.94 0.23
N ARG A 150 -3.74 11.14 0.16
CA ARG A 150 -2.66 11.55 1.06
C ARG A 150 -3.11 11.60 2.53
N VAL A 151 -4.34 12.00 2.82
CA VAL A 151 -4.91 11.91 4.19
C VAL A 151 -5.03 10.44 4.63
N ALA A 152 -5.47 9.53 3.74
CA ALA A 152 -5.53 8.10 4.07
C ALA A 152 -4.14 7.49 4.35
N ILE A 153 -3.11 7.93 3.61
CA ILE A 153 -1.71 7.56 3.88
C ILE A 153 -1.27 8.12 5.25
N ALA A 154 -1.48 9.41 5.51
CA ALA A 154 -1.13 10.04 6.78
C ALA A 154 -1.81 9.33 7.97
N ARG A 155 -3.09 8.95 7.83
CA ARG A 155 -3.82 8.14 8.81
C ARG A 155 -3.14 6.80 9.09
N GLY A 156 -2.71 6.09 8.04
CA GLY A 156 -1.98 4.84 8.19
C GLY A 156 -0.63 5.04 8.91
N LEU A 157 0.11 6.09 8.56
CA LEU A 157 1.43 6.39 9.12
C LEU A 157 1.38 6.86 10.59
N ALA A 158 0.31 7.50 11.03
CA ALA A 158 0.16 8.01 12.39
C ALA A 158 0.27 6.91 13.47
N ALA A 159 -0.08 5.67 13.12
CA ALA A 159 0.11 4.49 13.96
C ALA A 159 1.57 4.00 14.04
N ALA A 160 2.49 4.57 13.25
CA ALA A 160 3.87 4.11 13.09
C ALA A 160 3.95 2.62 12.69
N PRO A 161 3.30 2.22 11.57
CA PRO A 161 3.19 0.83 11.19
C PRO A 161 4.55 0.26 10.76
N ARG A 162 4.66 -1.06 10.81
CA ARG A 162 5.82 -1.82 10.30
C ARG A 162 5.57 -2.34 8.88
N VAL A 163 4.29 -2.57 8.55
CA VAL A 163 3.84 -2.98 7.21
C VAL A 163 2.69 -2.07 6.75
N LEU A 164 2.83 -1.54 5.56
CA LEU A 164 1.80 -0.81 4.85
C LEU A 164 1.24 -1.70 3.72
N PHE A 165 -0.02 -2.02 3.81
CA PHE A 165 -0.77 -2.68 2.75
C PHE A 165 -1.49 -1.63 1.91
N ALA A 166 -1.33 -1.65 0.60
CA ALA A 166 -1.95 -0.68 -0.31
C ALA A 166 -2.72 -1.41 -1.42
N ASP A 167 -4.04 -1.32 -1.38
CA ASP A 167 -4.91 -1.91 -2.41
C ASP A 167 -5.27 -0.85 -3.45
N GLU A 168 -4.63 -0.92 -4.64
CA GLU A 168 -4.79 -0.01 -5.76
C GLU A 168 -4.68 1.48 -5.34
N PRO A 169 -3.58 1.91 -4.68
CA PRO A 169 -3.50 3.23 -4.02
C PRO A 169 -3.60 4.42 -4.98
N THR A 170 -3.50 4.17 -6.28
CA THR A 170 -3.56 5.19 -7.34
C THR A 170 -4.71 4.97 -8.31
N GLY A 171 -5.54 3.93 -8.12
CA GLY A 171 -6.51 3.46 -9.11
C GLY A 171 -7.66 4.43 -9.43
N SER A 172 -7.90 5.44 -8.60
CA SER A 172 -8.92 6.49 -8.80
C SER A 172 -8.34 7.88 -9.11
N LEU A 173 -7.02 7.97 -9.35
CA LEU A 173 -6.30 9.22 -9.50
C LEU A 173 -5.84 9.45 -10.95
N ASP A 174 -5.65 10.71 -11.32
CA ASP A 174 -4.94 11.06 -12.55
C ASP A 174 -3.45 10.68 -12.44
N MET A 175 -2.77 10.62 -13.58
CA MET A 175 -1.39 10.14 -13.66
C MET A 175 -0.44 10.96 -12.79
N ALA A 176 -0.50 12.30 -12.87
CA ALA A 176 0.41 13.17 -12.12
C ALA A 176 0.24 13.01 -10.60
N THR A 177 -1.01 12.89 -10.16
CA THR A 177 -1.35 12.63 -8.75
C THR A 177 -0.91 11.23 -8.34
N GLY A 178 -1.11 10.22 -9.20
CA GLY A 178 -0.66 8.85 -8.99
C GLY A 178 0.85 8.77 -8.82
N ASP A 179 1.62 9.43 -9.69
CA ASP A 179 3.08 9.49 -9.61
C ASP A 179 3.57 10.09 -8.29
N ALA A 180 2.92 11.17 -7.82
CA ALA A 180 3.25 11.77 -6.53
C ALA A 180 2.96 10.82 -5.34
N ILE A 181 1.90 10.03 -5.39
CA ILE A 181 1.62 8.98 -4.39
C ILE A 181 2.68 7.89 -4.45
N MET A 182 3.07 7.43 -5.64
CA MET A 182 4.10 6.40 -5.78
C MET A 182 5.47 6.87 -5.28
N GLN A 183 5.83 8.13 -5.57
CA GLN A 183 7.04 8.73 -5.03
C GLN A 183 7.02 8.73 -3.49
N LEU A 184 5.92 9.16 -2.88
CA LEU A 184 5.76 9.12 -1.42
C LEU A 184 5.92 7.70 -0.86
N LEU A 185 5.34 6.68 -1.50
CA LEU A 185 5.50 5.28 -1.07
C LEU A 185 6.96 4.81 -1.18
N GLN A 186 7.68 5.20 -2.25
CA GLN A 186 9.11 4.89 -2.39
C GLN A 186 9.96 5.57 -1.31
N GLU A 187 9.68 6.83 -0.99
CA GLU A 187 10.36 7.55 0.10
C GLU A 187 10.14 6.83 1.44
N LEU A 188 8.90 6.46 1.76
CA LEU A 188 8.55 5.70 2.97
C LEU A 188 9.27 4.35 3.03
N ASN A 189 9.35 3.63 1.91
CA ASN A 189 10.07 2.36 1.83
C ASN A 189 11.59 2.55 2.04
N SER A 190 12.17 3.60 1.46
CA SER A 190 13.60 3.91 1.63
C SER A 190 13.98 4.20 3.10
N GLU A 191 13.02 4.61 3.92
CA GLU A 191 13.15 4.81 5.36
C GLU A 191 12.93 3.51 6.17
N GLY A 192 12.71 2.39 5.51
CA GLY A 192 12.60 1.06 6.12
C GLY A 192 11.16 0.55 6.32
N LEU A 193 10.14 1.27 5.85
CA LEU A 193 8.75 0.77 5.89
C LEU A 193 8.59 -0.39 4.90
N THR A 194 8.07 -1.52 5.37
CA THR A 194 7.69 -2.64 4.49
C THR A 194 6.39 -2.29 3.77
N ILE A 195 6.34 -2.47 2.44
CA ILE A 195 5.14 -2.15 1.66
C ILE A 195 4.71 -3.35 0.83
N VAL A 196 3.42 -3.68 0.91
CA VAL A 196 2.76 -4.69 0.06
C VAL A 196 1.67 -3.97 -0.72
N MET A 197 1.90 -3.77 -2.01
CA MET A 197 1.00 -3.04 -2.88
C MET A 197 0.34 -3.97 -3.89
N VAL A 198 -0.96 -3.87 -4.01
CA VAL A 198 -1.71 -4.45 -5.14
C VAL A 198 -1.87 -3.38 -6.20
N THR A 199 -1.52 -3.70 -7.43
CA THR A 199 -1.77 -2.82 -8.58
C THR A 199 -1.94 -3.60 -9.88
N HIS A 200 -2.75 -3.07 -10.79
CA HIS A 200 -2.83 -3.55 -12.17
C HIS A 200 -1.98 -2.70 -13.14
N ASN A 201 -1.39 -1.59 -12.67
CA ASN A 201 -0.52 -0.74 -13.47
C ASN A 201 0.91 -1.31 -13.47
N PRO A 202 1.45 -1.74 -14.64
CA PRO A 202 2.79 -2.32 -14.72
C PRO A 202 3.90 -1.32 -14.42
N ASP A 203 3.72 -0.04 -14.74
CA ASP A 203 4.72 0.99 -14.49
C ASP A 203 4.89 1.21 -12.99
N TYR A 204 3.79 1.25 -12.24
CA TYR A 204 3.83 1.35 -10.78
C TYR A 204 4.34 0.07 -10.12
N ALA A 205 4.02 -1.11 -10.68
CA ALA A 205 4.59 -2.36 -10.19
C ALA A 205 6.12 -2.42 -10.37
N ALA A 206 6.65 -1.81 -11.43
CA ALA A 206 8.08 -1.74 -11.69
C ALA A 206 8.86 -0.83 -10.71
N LEU A 207 8.16 0.05 -9.98
CA LEU A 207 8.75 0.89 -8.92
C LEU A 207 9.00 0.14 -7.62
N ALA A 208 8.38 -1.02 -7.44
CA ALA A 208 8.62 -1.90 -6.29
C ALA A 208 9.96 -2.66 -6.45
N GLY A 209 10.55 -3.04 -5.31
CA GLY A 209 11.78 -3.84 -5.30
C GLY A 209 11.60 -5.23 -5.90
N ARG A 210 10.37 -5.81 -5.76
CA ARG A 210 9.98 -7.09 -6.34
C ARG A 210 8.53 -7.07 -6.77
N SER A 211 8.23 -7.71 -7.90
CA SER A 211 6.86 -7.93 -8.37
C SER A 211 6.54 -9.42 -8.39
N VAL A 212 5.37 -9.79 -7.90
CA VAL A 212 4.81 -11.13 -7.93
C VAL A 212 3.49 -11.12 -8.71
N HIS A 213 3.25 -12.15 -9.49
CA HIS A 213 2.07 -12.23 -10.35
C HIS A 213 1.05 -13.21 -9.80
N MET A 214 -0.20 -12.77 -9.72
CA MET A 214 -1.32 -13.60 -9.28
C MET A 214 -2.22 -13.97 -10.44
N LEU A 215 -2.44 -15.26 -10.65
CA LEU A 215 -3.29 -15.82 -11.70
C LEU A 215 -4.24 -16.84 -11.11
N GLU A 216 -5.55 -16.60 -11.22
CA GLU A 216 -6.62 -17.51 -10.80
C GLU A 216 -6.43 -18.08 -9.37
N GLY A 217 -6.03 -17.19 -8.44
CA GLY A 217 -5.85 -17.57 -7.03
C GLY A 217 -4.51 -18.25 -6.70
N ASN A 218 -3.60 -18.36 -7.67
CA ASN A 218 -2.26 -18.92 -7.47
C ASN A 218 -1.19 -17.84 -7.65
N MET A 219 -0.06 -18.00 -6.95
CA MET A 219 1.13 -17.19 -7.20
C MET A 219 1.95 -17.82 -8.31
N GLY A 220 2.23 -17.05 -9.37
CA GLY A 220 3.12 -17.40 -10.45
C GLY A 220 4.35 -16.48 -10.49
N GLN A 221 5.40 -16.89 -11.19
CA GLN A 221 6.47 -15.96 -11.52
C GLN A 221 5.93 -14.89 -12.48
N ALA A 222 6.31 -13.63 -12.27
CA ALA A 222 5.99 -12.58 -13.22
C ALA A 222 6.49 -12.97 -14.62
N PRO A 223 5.68 -12.81 -15.68
CA PRO A 223 6.13 -13.09 -17.04
C PRO A 223 7.37 -12.26 -17.32
N ALA A 224 8.41 -12.90 -17.88
CA ALA A 224 9.74 -12.31 -18.14
C ALA A 224 9.72 -11.02 -18.98
N THR A 225 8.61 -10.68 -19.60
CA THR A 225 8.41 -9.50 -20.44
C THR A 225 8.29 -8.18 -19.66
N ALA A 226 8.07 -8.22 -18.33
CA ALA A 226 7.90 -7.02 -17.51
C ALA A 226 9.22 -6.49 -16.90
N LEU A 227 10.34 -7.20 -17.08
CA LEU A 227 11.63 -6.86 -16.44
C LEU A 227 12.65 -6.18 -17.37
N ALA A 228 12.31 -5.94 -18.65
CA ALA A 228 13.21 -5.31 -19.62
C ALA A 228 12.93 -3.82 -19.82
N VAL A 229 12.97 -3.01 -18.77
CA VAL A 229 13.29 -1.58 -18.92
C VAL A 229 14.81 -1.46 -18.80
N ASP A 230 15.45 -1.36 -19.95
CA ASP A 230 16.89 -1.21 -20.11
C ASP A 230 17.42 0.01 -19.33
N ARG A 231 18.11 -0.24 -18.23
CA ARG A 231 18.78 0.79 -17.40
C ARG A 231 20.11 1.26 -18.01
N ARG A 232 20.27 1.25 -19.34
CA ARG A 232 21.49 1.72 -20.03
C ARG A 232 21.18 2.56 -21.26
N ALA A 233 20.86 3.83 -21.06
CA ALA A 233 21.14 4.84 -22.06
C ALA A 233 21.86 6.00 -21.35
N PRO A 234 23.17 6.24 -21.57
CA PRO A 234 23.83 7.44 -21.11
C PRO A 234 23.30 8.61 -21.95
N VAL A 235 22.88 9.68 -21.29
CA VAL A 235 22.57 10.96 -21.91
C VAL A 235 23.85 11.43 -22.64
N GLY A 236 23.84 11.29 -23.96
CA GLY A 236 24.91 11.76 -24.83
C GLY A 236 24.92 13.30 -24.84
N ASN A 237 25.96 13.89 -24.26
CA ASN A 237 26.33 15.29 -24.44
C ASN A 237 26.62 15.58 -25.91
N GLY A 238 25.61 15.96 -26.68
CA GLY A 238 25.77 16.51 -28.02
C GLY A 238 26.25 17.95 -27.95
N ARG A 239 27.57 18.15 -27.79
CA ARG A 239 28.18 19.41 -28.15
C ARG A 239 28.30 19.47 -29.67
N THR A 240 27.40 20.15 -30.35
CA THR A 240 27.54 20.60 -31.71
C THR A 240 28.42 21.84 -31.73
N SER A 241 29.68 21.72 -32.12
CA SER A 241 30.57 22.81 -32.46
C SER A 241 30.14 23.38 -33.84
N LEU A 242 29.62 24.57 -33.81
CA LEU A 242 29.47 25.38 -35.03
C LEU A 242 30.79 26.04 -35.36
N SER A 243 31.35 25.67 -36.51
CA SER A 243 32.51 26.31 -37.18
C SER A 243 32.02 27.49 -37.99
N PRO A 244 32.68 28.65 -37.93
CA PRO A 244 32.37 29.84 -38.75
C PRO A 244 33.19 29.88 -40.03
N ARG A 245 32.52 29.85 -41.19
CA ARG A 245 32.97 30.33 -42.56
C ARG A 245 31.74 30.23 -43.46
N GLU A 246 31.40 31.12 -44.40
CA GLU A 246 32.03 32.27 -45.02
C GLU A 246 30.93 33.12 -45.64
N PHE A 247 31.07 34.44 -45.50
CA PHE A 247 30.37 35.42 -46.36
C PHE A 247 31.31 35.74 -47.54
N SER A 248 30.80 35.61 -48.77
CA SER A 248 31.13 36.42 -49.95
C SER A 248 29.92 36.46 -50.85
#